data_aea40a34225472da228054eceb0428c0
#
_entry.id   aea40a34225472da228054eceb0428c0
#
_cell.length_a   1.000
_cell.length_b   1.000
_cell.length_c   1.000
_cell.angle_alpha   90.00
_cell.angle_beta   90.00
_cell.angle_gamma   90.00
#
_symmetry.space_group_name_H-M   'P 1'
#
loop_
_entity.id
_entity.type
_entity.pdbx_description
1 polymer ?
#
loop_
_entity_poly.entity_id
_entity_poly.type
_entity_poly.pdbx_seq_one_letter_code
_entity_poly.pdbx_strand_id
1 'polypeptide(L)'
;MNMNTSSTPFRPRPRAVRGQALILIAVAFVGLLAFVGLAIDAGQYFIGMGNLRRATDAASLAAAAEVREGASFTNAARRDIILASARQVLRLNGIESVTAEVRSCVPSVPAFDDATLCTDPPRKLIRVTAHSVVPMSFLPVIGINSIPIEANSVAEAASIDVTMVIDVSESMTYDASCSDGDDDDGDGVNDDCGASQNGALPDDYYRDPNECNAADECHPFEEVKDAALNFIDRMIDAPPGQESDRLGLVFFSNGWESDTANFKGTGLVNPGWINTNADAHNQVNNMRVYSPNVCGGGGGHPAGPCRNYDAGGAYVGFECPMYRWNGDPSSCTTTNIGGGLSLGAQLFNLQPKDDALWIIVLLTDGAANASNEDHGYPYGYCPGSEGAPDWVNPFCRDNLVRTRNNSSSGLYDADDYARDMADFAACSPLSPAAGCNSAGQGAVLFSIGLGGQVLSPDSEGRAYGASLLRYIAAVGDDGDPATDLCASVPNPRTWCGNYYFSPTGSQLDRVFEDIASRIFTRLAQ
;
A
#
# COMPACT_ATOMS: atom_id res chain seq x y z
N MET A 1 -45.03 101.11 -68.88
CA MET A 1 -43.75 100.45 -68.74
C MET A 1 -43.47 100.19 -67.26
N ASN A 2 -43.71 99.00 -66.79
CA ASN A 2 -43.54 98.68 -65.38
C ASN A 2 -42.28 97.82 -65.24
N MET A 3 -41.27 98.34 -64.57
CA MET A 3 -40.12 97.55 -64.10
C MET A 3 -40.41 96.97 -62.77
N ASN A 4 -40.52 95.68 -62.72
CA ASN A 4 -40.63 94.91 -61.49
C ASN A 4 -39.22 94.58 -60.97
N THR A 5 -38.77 95.15 -59.87
CA THR A 5 -37.52 94.77 -59.13
C THR A 5 -37.85 93.76 -58.09
N SER A 6 -37.46 92.51 -58.34
CA SER A 6 -37.53 91.40 -57.32
C SER A 6 -36.31 91.47 -56.39
N SER A 7 -36.56 91.81 -55.16
CA SER A 7 -35.57 91.71 -54.06
C SER A 7 -35.51 90.27 -53.48
N THR A 8 -34.41 89.58 -53.72
CA THR A 8 -34.11 88.29 -53.08
C THR A 8 -33.72 88.48 -51.63
N PRO A 9 -34.29 87.74 -50.64
CA PRO A 9 -33.93 87.87 -49.29
C PRO A 9 -32.56 87.24 -49.02
N PHE A 10 -31.69 88.01 -48.35
CA PHE A 10 -30.36 87.57 -47.86
C PHE A 10 -30.54 86.50 -46.73
N ARG A 11 -30.23 85.23 -47.04
CA ARG A 11 -30.16 84.19 -46.04
C ARG A 11 -28.86 84.34 -45.22
N PRO A 12 -28.93 84.52 -43.91
CA PRO A 12 -27.71 84.52 -43.07
C PRO A 12 -27.02 83.13 -43.16
N ARG A 13 -25.76 83.07 -43.53
CA ARG A 13 -24.96 81.88 -43.50
C ARG A 13 -24.78 81.45 -42.06
N PRO A 14 -25.02 80.18 -41.70
CA PRO A 14 -24.75 79.71 -40.37
C PRO A 14 -23.27 79.91 -40.06
N ARG A 15 -22.94 80.61 -38.95
CA ARG A 15 -21.60 80.74 -38.44
C ARG A 15 -21.10 79.32 -38.16
N ALA A 16 -20.11 78.84 -38.91
CA ALA A 16 -19.46 77.61 -38.66
C ALA A 16 -18.75 77.72 -37.25
N VAL A 17 -19.28 76.98 -36.27
CA VAL A 17 -18.71 76.88 -34.92
C VAL A 17 -17.49 75.94 -35.02
N ARG A 18 -16.38 76.44 -35.61
CA ARG A 18 -15.14 75.67 -35.89
C ARG A 18 -14.37 75.23 -34.65
N GLY A 19 -14.76 75.64 -33.40
CA GLY A 19 -14.08 75.26 -32.16
C GLY A 19 -14.75 74.09 -31.42
N GLN A 20 -16.07 73.89 -31.55
CA GLN A 20 -16.78 72.82 -30.79
C GLN A 20 -16.41 71.39 -31.21
N ALA A 21 -16.18 71.19 -32.52
CA ALA A 21 -15.78 69.88 -33.03
C ALA A 21 -14.45 69.40 -32.45
N LEU A 22 -13.49 70.29 -32.23
CA LEU A 22 -12.16 69.94 -31.67
C LEU A 22 -12.26 69.48 -30.22
N ILE A 23 -13.10 70.16 -29.41
CA ILE A 23 -13.34 69.79 -28.03
C ILE A 23 -14.04 68.43 -27.94
N LEU A 24 -15.04 68.18 -28.79
CA LEU A 24 -15.75 66.91 -28.88
C LEU A 24 -14.84 65.77 -29.30
N ILE A 25 -13.95 65.99 -30.26
CA ILE A 25 -12.95 65.00 -30.71
C ILE A 25 -11.96 64.75 -29.58
N ALA A 26 -11.47 65.75 -28.88
CA ALA A 26 -10.55 65.57 -27.77
C ALA A 26 -11.17 64.78 -26.61
N VAL A 27 -12.43 65.07 -26.22
CA VAL A 27 -13.16 64.34 -25.18
C VAL A 27 -13.42 62.89 -25.64
N ALA A 28 -13.84 62.69 -26.91
CA ALA A 28 -14.07 61.37 -27.46
C ALA A 28 -12.75 60.53 -27.51
N PHE A 29 -11.62 61.15 -27.81
CA PHE A 29 -10.32 60.52 -27.80
C PHE A 29 -9.85 60.11 -26.42
N VAL A 30 -10.04 60.99 -25.41
CA VAL A 30 -9.77 60.64 -23.99
C VAL A 30 -10.70 59.51 -23.52
N GLY A 31 -11.97 59.53 -23.89
CA GLY A 31 -12.90 58.45 -23.60
C GLY A 31 -12.51 57.12 -24.23
N LEU A 32 -12.04 57.17 -25.48
CA LEU A 32 -11.53 55.98 -26.17
C LEU A 32 -10.27 55.42 -25.51
N LEU A 33 -9.33 56.29 -25.16
CA LEU A 33 -8.12 55.87 -24.42
C LEU A 33 -8.43 55.26 -23.06
N ALA A 34 -9.38 55.86 -22.33
CA ALA A 34 -9.84 55.32 -21.04
C ALA A 34 -10.50 53.92 -21.22
N PHE A 35 -11.29 53.74 -22.25
CA PHE A 35 -11.92 52.46 -22.56
C PHE A 35 -10.90 51.40 -22.98
N VAL A 36 -9.91 51.73 -23.81
CA VAL A 36 -8.84 50.84 -24.21
C VAL A 36 -7.97 50.47 -23.00
N GLY A 37 -7.65 51.46 -22.15
CA GLY A 37 -6.90 51.25 -20.92
C GLY A 37 -7.61 50.29 -19.94
N LEU A 38 -8.92 50.48 -19.76
CA LEU A 38 -9.74 49.59 -18.93
C LEU A 38 -9.81 48.16 -19.50
N ALA A 39 -9.89 48.03 -20.85
CA ALA A 39 -9.90 46.73 -21.51
C ALA A 39 -8.56 45.98 -21.32
N ILE A 40 -7.43 46.70 -21.34
CA ILE A 40 -6.09 46.12 -21.08
C ILE A 40 -6.00 45.66 -19.60
N ASP A 41 -6.38 46.52 -18.65
CA ASP A 41 -6.33 46.17 -17.22
C ASP A 41 -7.28 45.02 -16.89
N ALA A 42 -8.49 44.98 -17.47
CA ALA A 42 -9.39 43.85 -17.35
C ALA A 42 -8.78 42.56 -17.94
N GLY A 43 -8.09 42.66 -19.08
CA GLY A 43 -7.35 41.54 -19.66
C GLY A 43 -6.27 40.99 -18.71
N GLN A 44 -5.48 41.90 -18.11
CA GLN A 44 -4.44 41.53 -17.12
C GLN A 44 -5.05 40.86 -15.88
N TYR A 45 -6.19 41.39 -15.39
CA TYR A 45 -6.91 40.78 -14.28
C TYR A 45 -7.36 39.34 -14.60
N PHE A 46 -7.99 39.10 -15.76
CA PHE A 46 -8.47 37.79 -16.14
C PHE A 46 -7.30 36.80 -16.38
N ILE A 47 -6.20 37.26 -16.97
CA ILE A 47 -4.99 36.44 -17.16
C ILE A 47 -4.39 36.09 -15.78
N GLY A 48 -4.23 37.06 -14.88
CA GLY A 48 -3.70 36.86 -13.55
C GLY A 48 -4.56 35.90 -12.73
N MET A 49 -5.88 36.07 -12.77
CA MET A 49 -6.84 35.20 -12.09
C MET A 49 -6.80 33.76 -12.66
N GLY A 50 -6.73 33.62 -14.00
CA GLY A 50 -6.61 32.32 -14.65
C GLY A 50 -5.30 31.60 -14.31
N ASN A 51 -4.18 32.34 -14.21
CA ASN A 51 -2.90 31.80 -13.80
C ASN A 51 -2.95 31.36 -12.32
N LEU A 52 -3.50 32.19 -11.44
CA LEU A 52 -3.62 31.87 -10.02
C LEU A 52 -4.47 30.61 -9.81
N ARG A 53 -5.61 30.46 -10.49
CA ARG A 53 -6.45 29.27 -10.40
C ARG A 53 -5.68 28.00 -10.79
N ARG A 54 -5.03 27.99 -11.95
CA ARG A 54 -4.23 26.83 -12.39
C ARG A 54 -3.09 26.50 -11.42
N ALA A 55 -2.42 27.53 -10.91
CA ALA A 55 -1.34 27.36 -9.93
C ALA A 55 -1.89 26.79 -8.60
N THR A 56 -3.08 27.25 -8.18
CA THR A 56 -3.73 26.76 -6.95
C THR A 56 -4.22 25.32 -7.10
N ASP A 57 -4.75 24.95 -8.29
CA ASP A 57 -5.12 23.56 -8.60
C ASP A 57 -3.90 22.63 -8.53
N ALA A 58 -2.79 23.01 -9.14
CA ALA A 58 -1.54 22.25 -9.04
C ALA A 58 -0.99 22.19 -7.61
N ALA A 59 -1.12 23.28 -6.84
CA ALA A 59 -0.66 23.34 -5.46
C ALA A 59 -1.51 22.48 -4.52
N SER A 60 -2.82 22.38 -4.77
CA SER A 60 -3.70 21.50 -3.98
C SER A 60 -3.36 20.02 -4.20
N LEU A 61 -3.06 19.62 -5.43
CA LEU A 61 -2.60 18.27 -5.74
C LEU A 61 -1.24 17.97 -5.08
N ALA A 62 -0.30 18.92 -5.13
CA ALA A 62 0.98 18.76 -4.48
C ALA A 62 0.86 18.69 -2.94
N ALA A 63 -0.04 19.47 -2.36
CA ALA A 63 -0.33 19.39 -0.93
C ALA A 63 -0.97 18.04 -0.57
N ALA A 64 -1.89 17.54 -1.39
CA ALA A 64 -2.54 16.24 -1.21
C ALA A 64 -1.52 15.08 -1.27
N ALA A 65 -0.54 15.15 -2.18
CA ALA A 65 0.52 14.16 -2.29
C ALA A 65 1.42 14.08 -1.04
N GLU A 66 1.49 15.13 -0.24
CA GLU A 66 2.24 15.14 1.03
C GLU A 66 1.43 14.62 2.22
N VAL A 67 0.12 14.39 2.06
CA VAL A 67 -0.72 13.83 3.12
C VAL A 67 -0.61 12.31 3.10
N ARG A 68 0.33 11.82 3.87
CA ARG A 68 0.67 10.40 3.94
C ARG A 68 -0.01 9.68 5.09
N GLU A 69 -0.43 10.43 6.11
CA GLU A 69 -0.95 9.89 7.37
C GLU A 69 -2.08 10.79 7.89
N GLY A 70 -3.04 10.23 8.61
CA GLY A 70 -4.11 10.99 9.24
C GLY A 70 -3.62 12.05 10.23
N ALA A 71 -2.48 11.81 10.90
CA ALA A 71 -1.81 12.76 11.78
C ALA A 71 -1.04 13.86 11.04
N SER A 72 -1.05 13.90 9.72
CA SER A 72 -0.30 14.91 8.94
C SER A 72 -0.59 16.36 9.38
N PHE A 73 -1.80 16.63 9.86
CA PHE A 73 -2.20 17.96 10.35
C PHE A 73 -2.06 18.14 11.86
N THR A 74 -1.99 17.08 12.66
CA THR A 74 -1.73 17.18 14.10
C THR A 74 -0.26 17.40 14.39
N ASN A 75 0.64 16.89 13.53
CA ASN A 75 2.08 17.08 13.63
C ASN A 75 2.52 18.40 12.96
N ALA A 76 3.16 19.30 13.72
CA ALA A 76 3.59 20.61 13.24
C ALA A 76 4.59 20.52 12.07
N ALA A 77 5.57 19.62 12.15
CA ALA A 77 6.57 19.46 11.09
C ALA A 77 5.95 18.97 9.77
N ARG A 78 4.97 18.09 9.83
CA ARG A 78 4.23 17.62 8.66
C ARG A 78 3.40 18.73 8.01
N ARG A 79 2.68 19.53 8.82
CA ARG A 79 1.94 20.70 8.31
C ARG A 79 2.86 21.67 7.55
N ASP A 80 4.08 21.90 8.08
CA ASP A 80 5.05 22.77 7.44
C ASP A 80 5.52 22.22 6.10
N ILE A 81 5.68 20.89 5.97
CA ILE A 81 6.04 20.23 4.70
C ILE A 81 4.89 20.39 3.68
N ILE A 82 3.65 20.11 4.05
CA ILE A 82 2.48 20.27 3.18
C ILE A 82 2.37 21.72 2.68
N LEU A 83 2.50 22.68 3.59
CA LEU A 83 2.44 24.10 3.25
C LEU A 83 3.63 24.53 2.37
N ALA A 84 4.83 23.99 2.62
CA ALA A 84 6.02 24.27 1.81
C ALA A 84 5.87 23.72 0.39
N SER A 85 5.35 22.51 0.24
CA SER A 85 5.06 21.88 -1.07
C SER A 85 4.08 22.72 -1.87
N ALA A 86 2.94 23.11 -1.27
CA ALA A 86 1.96 23.99 -1.91
C ALA A 86 2.60 25.31 -2.38
N ARG A 87 3.38 25.98 -1.51
CA ARG A 87 4.06 27.23 -1.83
C ARG A 87 5.11 27.07 -2.93
N GLN A 88 5.82 25.97 -2.94
CA GLN A 88 6.81 25.67 -3.98
C GLN A 88 6.15 25.56 -5.35
N VAL A 89 5.04 24.82 -5.47
CA VAL A 89 4.32 24.66 -6.72
C VAL A 89 3.69 25.98 -7.19
N LEU A 90 3.17 26.81 -6.30
CA LEU A 90 2.69 28.15 -6.64
C LEU A 90 3.82 29.00 -7.25
N ARG A 91 5.02 28.99 -6.67
CA ARG A 91 6.19 29.70 -7.21
C ARG A 91 6.64 29.18 -8.57
N LEU A 92 6.69 27.85 -8.73
CA LEU A 92 7.04 27.21 -10.01
C LEU A 92 6.05 27.58 -11.14
N ASN A 93 4.81 27.90 -10.78
CA ASN A 93 3.79 28.41 -11.72
C ASN A 93 3.81 29.95 -11.87
N GLY A 94 4.87 30.62 -11.40
CA GLY A 94 5.08 32.05 -11.61
C GLY A 94 4.34 32.97 -10.64
N ILE A 95 3.82 32.46 -9.54
CA ILE A 95 3.15 33.26 -8.49
C ILE A 95 4.16 33.57 -7.39
N GLU A 96 4.96 34.62 -7.58
CA GLU A 96 6.08 34.97 -6.66
C GLU A 96 5.60 35.60 -5.35
N SER A 97 4.59 36.46 -5.40
CA SER A 97 4.04 37.18 -4.23
C SER A 97 2.76 36.48 -3.77
N VAL A 98 2.91 35.33 -3.11
CA VAL A 98 1.77 34.53 -2.67
C VAL A 98 1.79 34.30 -1.16
N THR A 99 0.64 34.53 -0.53
CA THR A 99 0.30 33.92 0.74
C THR A 99 -0.57 32.70 0.49
N ALA A 100 -0.17 31.55 1.00
CA ALA A 100 -0.91 30.30 0.84
C ALA A 100 -1.32 29.77 2.21
N GLU A 101 -2.56 29.32 2.29
CA GLU A 101 -3.13 28.61 3.43
C GLU A 101 -3.50 27.20 2.99
N VAL A 102 -3.29 26.25 3.88
CA VAL A 102 -3.69 24.85 3.68
C VAL A 102 -4.66 24.48 4.80
N ARG A 103 -5.80 23.91 4.46
CA ARG A 103 -6.83 23.48 5.41
C ARG A 103 -7.33 22.09 5.05
N SER A 104 -7.79 21.35 6.08
CA SER A 104 -8.40 20.03 5.96
C SER A 104 -9.46 19.84 7.06
N CYS A 105 -10.16 18.71 7.09
CA CYS A 105 -11.04 18.35 8.21
C CYS A 105 -10.18 17.93 9.41
N VAL A 106 -9.85 18.85 10.32
CA VAL A 106 -8.98 18.59 11.49
C VAL A 106 -9.50 19.35 12.71
N PRO A 107 -10.63 18.97 13.32
CA PRO A 107 -11.23 19.68 14.46
C PRO A 107 -10.28 19.89 15.63
N SER A 108 -9.29 19.01 15.82
CA SER A 108 -8.28 19.11 16.87
C SER A 108 -7.26 20.24 16.68
N VAL A 109 -7.18 20.82 15.46
CA VAL A 109 -6.22 21.88 15.11
C VAL A 109 -6.93 23.05 14.42
N PRO A 110 -7.62 23.94 15.15
CA PRO A 110 -8.51 24.95 14.58
C PRO A 110 -7.90 25.86 13.51
N ALA A 111 -6.59 26.09 13.55
CA ALA A 111 -5.90 26.91 12.54
C ALA A 111 -5.85 26.26 11.15
N PHE A 112 -6.01 24.96 11.08
CA PHE A 112 -6.00 24.15 9.85
C PHE A 112 -7.33 23.47 9.57
N ASP A 113 -8.30 23.61 10.49
CA ASP A 113 -9.61 23.00 10.36
C ASP A 113 -10.48 23.75 9.36
N ASP A 114 -11.18 22.96 8.54
CA ASP A 114 -12.25 23.40 7.67
C ASP A 114 -13.39 22.38 7.72
N ALA A 115 -14.38 22.68 8.54
CA ALA A 115 -15.54 21.81 8.73
C ALA A 115 -16.31 21.48 7.43
N THR A 116 -16.15 22.30 6.37
CA THR A 116 -16.78 22.03 5.06
C THR A 116 -16.11 20.89 4.29
N LEU A 117 -14.93 20.47 4.72
CA LEU A 117 -14.20 19.34 4.15
C LEU A 117 -14.44 18.04 4.91
N CYS A 118 -15.16 18.09 6.03
CA CYS A 118 -15.52 16.90 6.78
C CYS A 118 -16.67 16.17 6.08
N THR A 119 -16.42 14.96 5.62
CA THR A 119 -17.37 14.11 4.92
C THR A 119 -17.69 12.86 5.74
N ASP A 120 -18.80 12.20 5.42
CA ASP A 120 -19.18 10.90 5.97
C ASP A 120 -19.58 9.99 4.78
N PRO A 121 -18.79 8.93 4.46
CA PRO A 121 -17.53 8.52 5.13
C PRO A 121 -16.41 9.56 5.01
N PRO A 122 -15.41 9.54 5.91
CA PRO A 122 -14.29 10.45 5.90
C PRO A 122 -13.45 10.35 4.63
N ARG A 123 -13.04 11.52 4.09
CA ARG A 123 -12.17 11.64 2.92
C ARG A 123 -10.99 12.56 3.24
N LYS A 124 -9.83 12.31 2.67
CA LYS A 124 -8.61 13.13 2.87
C LYS A 124 -8.64 14.37 1.98
N LEU A 125 -9.58 15.26 2.20
CA LEU A 125 -9.72 16.48 1.42
C LEU A 125 -8.80 17.58 1.95
N ILE A 126 -8.12 18.26 1.02
CA ILE A 126 -7.23 19.39 1.33
C ILE A 126 -7.63 20.57 0.47
N ARG A 127 -7.85 21.70 1.12
CA ARG A 127 -8.04 23.00 0.47
C ARG A 127 -6.78 23.81 0.53
N VAL A 128 -6.30 24.27 -0.62
CA VAL A 128 -5.28 25.30 -0.73
C VAL A 128 -5.95 26.59 -1.15
N THR A 129 -5.76 27.66 -0.38
CA THR A 129 -6.20 29.02 -0.72
C THR A 129 -4.95 29.86 -0.96
N ALA A 130 -4.88 30.49 -2.13
CA ALA A 130 -3.76 31.32 -2.52
C ALA A 130 -4.24 32.77 -2.79
N HIS A 131 -3.52 33.72 -2.22
CA HIS A 131 -3.76 35.16 -2.42
C HIS A 131 -2.58 35.78 -3.18
N SER A 132 -2.88 36.58 -4.18
CA SER A 132 -1.90 37.30 -4.98
C SER A 132 -2.42 38.69 -5.35
N VAL A 133 -1.63 39.47 -6.05
CA VAL A 133 -2.03 40.77 -6.57
C VAL A 133 -1.69 40.88 -8.07
N VAL A 134 -2.60 41.47 -8.83
CA VAL A 134 -2.37 41.77 -10.23
C VAL A 134 -2.06 43.26 -10.37
N PRO A 135 -0.86 43.65 -10.84
CA PRO A 135 -0.55 45.03 -11.12
C PRO A 135 -1.36 45.53 -12.32
N MET A 136 -1.86 46.78 -12.25
CA MET A 136 -2.62 47.41 -13.30
C MET A 136 -1.75 48.40 -14.07
N SER A 137 -2.02 48.58 -15.37
CA SER A 137 -1.24 49.45 -16.25
C SER A 137 -1.85 50.83 -16.39
N PHE A 138 -3.14 50.97 -16.42
CA PHE A 138 -3.87 52.24 -16.67
C PHE A 138 -4.63 52.73 -15.45
N LEU A 139 -5.17 51.86 -14.61
CA LEU A 139 -5.87 52.22 -13.39
C LEU A 139 -5.03 53.01 -12.36
N PRO A 140 -3.66 52.94 -12.35
CA PRO A 140 -2.82 53.82 -11.51
C PRO A 140 -3.05 55.30 -11.76
N VAL A 141 -3.51 55.72 -12.94
CA VAL A 141 -3.88 57.13 -13.24
C VAL A 141 -4.98 57.66 -12.31
N ILE A 142 -5.85 56.76 -11.83
CA ILE A 142 -6.90 57.08 -10.85
C ILE A 142 -6.62 56.54 -9.46
N GLY A 143 -5.36 56.12 -9.19
CA GLY A 143 -4.88 55.70 -7.88
C GLY A 143 -5.02 54.21 -7.56
N ILE A 144 -5.41 53.35 -8.49
CA ILE A 144 -5.56 51.90 -8.30
C ILE A 144 -4.34 51.21 -8.93
N ASN A 145 -3.30 50.92 -8.11
CA ASN A 145 -2.04 50.33 -8.60
C ASN A 145 -2.10 48.84 -8.82
N SER A 146 -2.91 48.12 -8.05
CA SER A 146 -3.08 46.66 -8.15
C SER A 146 -4.43 46.23 -7.62
N ILE A 147 -4.88 45.05 -8.05
CA ILE A 147 -6.11 44.41 -7.57
C ILE A 147 -5.74 43.10 -6.87
N PRO A 148 -6.15 42.87 -5.62
CA PRO A 148 -5.97 41.60 -4.96
C PRO A 148 -6.84 40.53 -5.63
N ILE A 149 -6.29 39.34 -5.79
CA ILE A 149 -6.98 38.17 -6.31
C ILE A 149 -6.79 37.00 -5.35
N GLU A 150 -7.80 36.15 -5.28
CA GLU A 150 -7.81 34.94 -4.49
C GLU A 150 -8.32 33.77 -5.33
N ALA A 151 -7.70 32.61 -5.15
CA ALA A 151 -8.20 31.36 -5.67
C ALA A 151 -8.07 30.28 -4.60
N ASN A 152 -9.01 29.35 -4.60
CA ASN A 152 -8.96 28.15 -3.78
C ASN A 152 -9.23 26.93 -4.65
N SER A 153 -8.63 25.82 -4.25
CA SER A 153 -8.82 24.51 -4.88
C SER A 153 -8.83 23.44 -3.80
N VAL A 154 -9.60 22.40 -4.03
CA VAL A 154 -9.67 21.23 -3.15
C VAL A 154 -9.15 20.03 -3.94
N ALA A 155 -8.18 19.34 -3.35
CA ALA A 155 -7.71 18.06 -3.84
C ALA A 155 -7.97 16.98 -2.78
N GLU A 156 -8.02 15.74 -3.21
CA GLU A 156 -8.13 14.58 -2.35
C GLU A 156 -6.83 13.81 -2.38
N ALA A 157 -6.31 13.47 -1.18
CA ALA A 157 -5.25 12.47 -1.07
C ALA A 157 -5.87 11.09 -1.19
N ALA A 158 -5.22 10.18 -1.91
CA ALA A 158 -5.72 8.83 -2.06
C ALA A 158 -5.84 8.13 -0.71
N SER A 159 -6.92 7.40 -0.54
CA SER A 159 -7.09 6.45 0.57
C SER A 159 -6.32 5.18 0.28
N ILE A 160 -5.94 4.46 1.33
CA ILE A 160 -5.21 3.21 1.23
C ILE A 160 -5.97 2.14 1.99
N ASP A 161 -6.20 1.01 1.32
CA ASP A 161 -6.65 -0.21 1.95
C ASP A 161 -5.49 -1.21 1.90
N VAL A 162 -4.92 -1.52 3.04
CA VAL A 162 -3.81 -2.47 3.16
C VAL A 162 -4.30 -3.75 3.79
N THR A 163 -3.99 -4.88 3.17
CA THR A 163 -4.14 -6.20 3.80
C THR A 163 -2.75 -6.76 4.09
N MET A 164 -2.43 -6.96 5.36
CA MET A 164 -1.26 -7.73 5.78
C MET A 164 -1.64 -9.20 5.85
N VAL A 165 -0.91 -10.03 5.12
CA VAL A 165 -1.08 -11.48 5.04
C VAL A 165 0.16 -12.11 5.69
N ILE A 166 0.00 -12.58 6.92
CA ILE A 166 1.11 -12.96 7.80
C ILE A 166 1.10 -14.46 8.02
N ASP A 167 2.23 -15.09 7.76
CA ASP A 167 2.49 -16.46 8.10
C ASP A 167 2.51 -16.64 9.62
N VAL A 168 1.76 -17.61 10.11
CA VAL A 168 1.73 -18.02 11.51
C VAL A 168 1.94 -19.54 11.63
N SER A 169 2.54 -20.15 10.62
CA SER A 169 2.92 -21.56 10.66
C SER A 169 3.94 -21.81 11.78
N GLU A 170 4.08 -23.05 12.19
CA GLU A 170 5.00 -23.41 13.28
C GLU A 170 6.46 -23.10 12.98
N SER A 171 6.86 -22.99 11.72
CA SER A 171 8.20 -22.57 11.34
C SER A 171 8.56 -21.16 11.80
N MET A 172 7.55 -20.33 12.05
CA MET A 172 7.72 -18.98 12.62
C MET A 172 8.20 -18.99 14.10
N THR A 173 8.47 -20.16 14.66
CA THR A 173 9.18 -20.32 15.94
C THR A 173 10.64 -20.74 15.76
N TYR A 174 11.10 -20.87 14.50
CA TYR A 174 12.49 -21.22 14.21
C TYR A 174 13.28 -19.95 13.97
N ASP A 175 14.43 -19.84 14.59
CA ASP A 175 15.26 -18.68 14.36
C ASP A 175 15.61 -18.57 12.86
N ALA A 176 15.30 -17.41 12.30
CA ALA A 176 15.53 -17.15 10.88
C ALA A 176 17.02 -17.02 10.54
N SER A 177 17.87 -16.71 11.53
CA SER A 177 19.32 -16.59 11.38
C SER A 177 20.04 -17.92 11.23
N CYS A 178 19.36 -18.97 11.54
CA CYS A 178 19.86 -20.34 11.56
C CYS A 178 20.51 -20.88 10.29
N SER A 179 20.72 -20.15 9.23
CA SER A 179 21.12 -20.75 7.93
C SER A 179 22.46 -20.31 7.38
N ASP A 180 23.19 -19.40 7.99
CA ASP A 180 24.37 -18.81 7.36
C ASP A 180 25.69 -18.85 8.13
N GLY A 181 25.70 -19.33 9.37
CA GLY A 181 26.93 -19.51 10.12
C GLY A 181 27.45 -18.24 10.79
N ASP A 182 26.65 -17.21 10.83
CA ASP A 182 26.98 -15.92 11.45
C ASP A 182 26.34 -15.78 12.83
N ASP A 183 26.90 -14.96 13.69
CA ASP A 183 26.36 -14.51 14.97
C ASP A 183 25.53 -13.25 14.71
N ASP A 184 24.25 -13.43 14.39
CA ASP A 184 23.38 -12.34 13.93
C ASP A 184 22.78 -11.52 15.09
N ASP A 185 22.72 -12.07 16.30
CA ASP A 185 22.22 -11.36 17.48
C ASP A 185 23.32 -10.69 18.31
N GLY A 186 24.58 -11.04 18.03
CA GLY A 186 25.76 -10.44 18.65
C GLY A 186 26.07 -10.96 20.05
N ASP A 187 25.55 -12.14 20.44
CA ASP A 187 25.78 -12.76 21.73
C ASP A 187 27.13 -13.51 21.81
N GLY A 188 27.81 -13.69 20.70
CA GLY A 188 29.08 -14.38 20.56
C GLY A 188 28.95 -15.89 20.35
N VAL A 189 27.76 -16.38 20.11
CA VAL A 189 27.44 -17.77 19.74
C VAL A 189 27.07 -17.79 18.26
N ASN A 190 27.58 -18.77 17.55
CA ASN A 190 27.22 -18.97 16.15
C ASN A 190 25.80 -19.56 16.08
N ASP A 191 24.86 -18.85 15.46
CA ASP A 191 23.45 -19.20 15.32
C ASP A 191 23.19 -20.34 14.33
N ASP A 192 24.20 -21.13 14.03
CA ASP A 192 24.10 -22.32 13.17
C ASP A 192 23.09 -23.33 13.72
N CYS A 193 21.96 -23.42 13.11
CA CYS A 193 20.89 -24.39 13.39
C CYS A 193 21.27 -25.85 13.13
N GLY A 194 22.43 -26.27 13.36
CA GLY A 194 22.81 -27.57 12.84
C GLY A 194 23.51 -28.52 13.76
N ALA A 195 23.96 -28.16 14.89
CA ALA A 195 24.66 -29.10 15.75
C ALA A 195 24.63 -28.67 17.20
N SER A 196 23.83 -29.37 17.97
CA SER A 196 24.06 -29.51 19.40
C SER A 196 25.56 -29.67 19.70
N GLN A 197 26.24 -28.61 20.07
CA GLN A 197 27.48 -28.73 20.79
C GLN A 197 27.14 -29.21 22.18
N ASN A 198 27.33 -30.49 22.44
CA ASN A 198 27.06 -31.20 23.70
C ASN A 198 25.63 -31.75 23.93
N GLY A 199 24.77 -31.88 22.89
CA GLY A 199 23.46 -32.54 23.09
C GLY A 199 22.37 -31.66 23.68
N ALA A 200 22.62 -30.40 23.90
CA ALA A 200 21.60 -29.38 24.08
C ALA A 200 21.36 -28.70 22.73
N LEU A 201 20.10 -28.50 22.36
CA LEU A 201 19.76 -27.62 21.24
C LEU A 201 20.23 -26.21 21.60
N PRO A 202 20.77 -25.41 20.68
CA PRO A 202 20.98 -23.99 20.93
C PRO A 202 19.67 -23.38 21.43
N ASP A 203 19.75 -22.47 22.37
CA ASP A 203 18.57 -21.89 23.04
C ASP A 203 17.55 -21.28 22.03
N ASP A 204 17.97 -21.01 20.78
CA ASP A 204 17.21 -20.30 19.76
C ASP A 204 16.65 -21.18 18.63
N TYR A 205 17.03 -22.45 18.56
CA TYR A 205 16.76 -23.29 17.39
C TYR A 205 15.32 -23.80 17.25
N TYR A 206 14.69 -24.19 18.33
CA TYR A 206 13.42 -24.91 18.24
C TYR A 206 12.56 -24.62 19.48
N ARG A 207 11.67 -23.66 19.37
CA ARG A 207 10.79 -23.37 20.50
C ARG A 207 9.46 -24.08 20.35
N ASP A 208 8.96 -24.64 21.41
CA ASP A 208 7.59 -25.13 21.47
C ASP A 208 6.63 -23.96 21.25
N PRO A 209 5.83 -23.94 20.16
CA PRO A 209 4.91 -22.84 19.87
C PRO A 209 3.90 -22.59 20.99
N ASN A 210 3.61 -23.58 21.84
CA ASN A 210 2.74 -23.37 22.97
C ASN A 210 3.43 -22.63 24.13
N GLU A 211 4.71 -22.89 24.35
CA GLU A 211 5.49 -22.24 25.42
C GLU A 211 5.88 -20.82 25.00
N CYS A 212 6.40 -20.65 23.79
CA CYS A 212 6.81 -19.33 23.32
C CYS A 212 5.62 -18.38 23.13
N ASN A 213 4.46 -18.87 22.64
CA ASN A 213 3.23 -18.05 22.60
C ASN A 213 2.76 -17.61 24.01
N ALA A 214 2.97 -18.42 25.02
CA ALA A 214 2.58 -18.10 26.39
C ALA A 214 3.53 -17.07 27.04
N ALA A 215 4.78 -17.04 26.58
CA ALA A 215 5.80 -16.11 27.04
C ALA A 215 5.91 -14.83 26.19
N ASP A 216 5.27 -14.77 25.01
CA ASP A 216 5.49 -13.78 23.96
C ASP A 216 6.97 -13.74 23.51
N GLU A 217 7.55 -14.92 23.26
CA GLU A 217 8.95 -15.13 22.91
C GLU A 217 9.12 -16.06 21.70
N CYS A 218 8.16 -16.10 20.78
CA CYS A 218 8.28 -16.87 19.55
C CYS A 218 9.11 -16.08 18.51
N HIS A 219 10.40 -16.36 18.43
CA HIS A 219 11.28 -15.76 17.43
C HIS A 219 11.32 -16.64 16.15
N PRO A 220 11.25 -16.05 14.93
CA PRO A 220 11.23 -14.61 14.62
C PRO A 220 9.85 -13.96 14.60
N PHE A 221 8.80 -14.60 15.13
CA PHE A 221 7.43 -14.09 15.03
C PHE A 221 7.21 -12.79 15.81
N GLU A 222 7.90 -12.62 16.96
CA GLU A 222 7.79 -11.38 17.73
C GLU A 222 8.39 -10.20 16.97
N GLU A 223 9.50 -10.37 16.26
CA GLU A 223 10.07 -9.35 15.37
C GLU A 223 9.15 -9.01 14.20
N VAL A 224 8.41 -10.01 13.69
CA VAL A 224 7.36 -9.76 12.68
C VAL A 224 6.25 -8.89 13.24
N LYS A 225 5.80 -9.14 14.49
CA LYS A 225 4.80 -8.29 15.15
C LYS A 225 5.33 -6.87 15.33
N ASP A 226 6.55 -6.71 15.86
CA ASP A 226 7.15 -5.39 16.07
C ASP A 226 7.28 -4.60 14.75
N ALA A 227 7.78 -5.23 13.71
CA ALA A 227 7.88 -4.61 12.38
C ALA A 227 6.51 -4.28 11.77
N ALA A 228 5.51 -5.15 11.97
CA ALA A 228 4.13 -4.88 11.57
C ALA A 228 3.53 -3.69 12.31
N LEU A 229 3.77 -3.56 13.62
CA LEU A 229 3.34 -2.41 14.42
C LEU A 229 3.97 -1.11 13.93
N ASN A 230 5.27 -1.11 13.68
CA ASN A 230 5.99 0.05 13.13
C ASN A 230 5.47 0.44 11.72
N PHE A 231 5.10 -0.52 10.91
CA PHE A 231 4.45 -0.27 9.62
C PHE A 231 3.06 0.34 9.79
N ILE A 232 2.25 -0.22 10.69
CA ILE A 232 0.90 0.26 11.00
C ILE A 232 0.94 1.71 11.49
N ASP A 233 1.90 2.07 12.35
CA ASP A 233 2.08 3.43 12.86
C ASP A 233 2.34 4.45 11.74
N ARG A 234 2.89 3.99 10.62
CA ARG A 234 3.13 4.85 9.44
C ARG A 234 1.94 4.92 8.50
N MET A 235 1.11 3.86 8.48
CA MET A 235 0.01 3.72 7.53
C MET A 235 -1.32 4.19 8.11
N ILE A 236 -1.58 3.94 9.40
CA ILE A 236 -2.86 4.19 10.07
C ILE A 236 -2.65 5.07 11.29
N ASP A 237 -2.66 6.36 11.08
CA ASP A 237 -2.51 7.35 12.15
C ASP A 237 -3.57 8.46 12.04
N ALA A 238 -4.82 8.07 11.76
CA ALA A 238 -5.92 9.01 11.71
C ALA A 238 -6.50 9.26 13.11
N PRO A 239 -6.81 10.52 13.48
CA PRO A 239 -7.61 10.81 14.66
C PRO A 239 -8.99 10.14 14.56
N PRO A 240 -9.60 9.73 15.69
CA PRO A 240 -10.92 9.12 15.69
C PRO A 240 -11.95 9.98 14.93
N GLY A 241 -12.69 9.36 14.02
CA GLY A 241 -13.69 10.02 13.16
C GLY A 241 -13.13 10.62 11.87
N GLN A 242 -11.87 10.37 11.55
CA GLN A 242 -11.20 10.80 10.31
C GLN A 242 -10.49 9.65 9.60
N GLU A 243 -10.83 8.42 9.99
CA GLU A 243 -10.22 7.21 9.47
C GLU A 243 -10.61 7.02 8.00
N SER A 244 -9.67 7.27 7.10
CA SER A 244 -9.86 7.03 5.66
C SER A 244 -9.07 5.82 5.15
N ASP A 245 -7.97 5.47 5.83
CA ASP A 245 -7.19 4.27 5.53
C ASP A 245 -7.67 3.10 6.36
N ARG A 246 -7.54 1.89 5.81
CA ARG A 246 -8.03 0.68 6.44
C ARG A 246 -6.98 -0.42 6.40
N LEU A 247 -6.93 -1.22 7.48
CA LEU A 247 -6.08 -2.38 7.61
C LEU A 247 -6.92 -3.65 7.67
N GLY A 248 -6.59 -4.63 6.84
CA GLY A 248 -6.99 -6.01 7.00
C GLY A 248 -5.83 -6.82 7.57
N LEU A 249 -6.09 -7.67 8.55
CA LEU A 249 -5.11 -8.62 9.08
C LEU A 249 -5.58 -10.04 8.77
N VAL A 250 -4.82 -10.72 7.92
CA VAL A 250 -5.02 -12.11 7.55
C VAL A 250 -3.85 -12.92 8.09
N PHE A 251 -4.15 -14.03 8.72
CA PHE A 251 -3.15 -15.04 9.04
C PHE A 251 -3.34 -16.28 8.18
N PHE A 252 -2.27 -17.02 7.96
CA PHE A 252 -2.33 -18.33 7.36
C PHE A 252 -1.32 -19.29 8.02
N SER A 253 -1.71 -20.54 8.10
CA SER A 253 -0.87 -21.66 8.51
C SER A 253 -1.18 -22.85 7.60
N ASN A 254 -1.69 -23.94 8.11
CA ASN A 254 -2.02 -25.13 7.32
C ASN A 254 -3.24 -24.92 6.41
N GLY A 255 -3.47 -25.87 5.51
CA GLY A 255 -4.67 -25.93 4.66
C GLY A 255 -5.90 -26.57 5.32
N TRP A 256 -5.78 -27.00 6.57
CA TRP A 256 -6.85 -27.64 7.34
C TRP A 256 -7.94 -26.66 7.73
N GLU A 257 -9.04 -27.19 8.35
CA GLU A 257 -10.14 -26.36 8.85
C GLU A 257 -9.68 -25.11 9.58
N SER A 258 -10.24 -23.96 9.22
CA SER A 258 -9.90 -22.69 9.84
C SER A 258 -10.44 -22.60 11.27
N ASP A 259 -9.55 -22.31 12.21
CA ASP A 259 -9.88 -21.95 13.59
C ASP A 259 -9.14 -20.66 13.98
N THR A 260 -9.86 -19.55 13.92
CA THR A 260 -9.28 -18.22 14.19
C THR A 260 -8.85 -18.05 15.65
N ALA A 261 -9.42 -18.80 16.59
CA ALA A 261 -9.03 -18.71 17.99
C ALA A 261 -7.63 -19.30 18.26
N ASN A 262 -7.21 -20.28 17.44
CA ASN A 262 -5.96 -20.98 17.55
C ASN A 262 -5.01 -20.71 16.36
N PHE A 263 -5.32 -19.74 15.51
CA PHE A 263 -4.54 -19.38 14.32
C PHE A 263 -4.27 -20.56 13.37
N LYS A 264 -5.23 -21.50 13.30
CA LYS A 264 -5.18 -22.67 12.44
C LYS A 264 -5.80 -22.36 11.08
N GLY A 265 -5.20 -22.82 10.01
CA GLY A 265 -5.69 -22.61 8.65
C GLY A 265 -5.47 -21.17 8.16
N THR A 266 -6.44 -20.65 7.43
CA THR A 266 -6.45 -19.24 7.00
C THR A 266 -7.62 -18.50 7.61
N GLY A 267 -7.40 -17.28 8.08
CA GLY A 267 -8.46 -16.52 8.71
C GLY A 267 -8.17 -15.03 8.84
N LEU A 268 -9.22 -14.28 9.14
CA LEU A 268 -9.10 -12.88 9.53
C LEU A 268 -8.85 -12.80 11.03
N VAL A 269 -7.84 -12.05 11.45
CA VAL A 269 -7.59 -11.77 12.86
C VAL A 269 -8.75 -10.97 13.45
N ASN A 270 -9.31 -10.05 12.65
CA ASN A 270 -10.53 -9.31 12.96
C ASN A 270 -11.52 -9.48 11.80
N PRO A 271 -12.81 -9.72 12.05
CA PRO A 271 -13.80 -9.89 10.99
C PRO A 271 -14.11 -8.57 10.28
N GLY A 272 -13.23 -8.10 9.42
CA GLY A 272 -13.39 -6.89 8.61
C GLY A 272 -12.19 -5.95 8.69
N TRP A 273 -12.44 -4.70 8.30
CA TRP A 273 -11.42 -3.67 8.27
C TRP A 273 -11.20 -3.05 9.65
N ILE A 274 -9.94 -2.79 9.96
CA ILE A 274 -9.47 -2.06 11.14
C ILE A 274 -9.16 -0.63 10.70
N ASN A 275 -9.72 0.35 11.39
CA ASN A 275 -9.62 1.75 11.01
C ASN A 275 -8.82 2.57 12.03
N THR A 276 -8.55 2.03 13.21
CA THR A 276 -7.81 2.75 14.26
C THR A 276 -6.47 2.08 14.54
N ASN A 277 -5.46 2.88 14.80
CA ASN A 277 -4.14 2.41 15.19
C ASN A 277 -4.21 1.54 16.47
N ALA A 278 -4.96 1.98 17.47
CA ALA A 278 -5.08 1.25 18.73
C ALA A 278 -5.69 -0.16 18.57
N ASP A 279 -6.72 -0.30 17.71
CA ASP A 279 -7.30 -1.62 17.43
C ASP A 279 -6.31 -2.48 16.62
N ALA A 280 -5.59 -1.89 15.67
CA ALA A 280 -4.58 -2.59 14.90
C ALA A 280 -3.46 -3.14 15.79
N HIS A 281 -2.93 -2.31 16.70
CA HIS A 281 -1.95 -2.74 17.69
C HIS A 281 -2.48 -3.87 18.56
N ASN A 282 -3.69 -3.75 19.08
CA ASN A 282 -4.31 -4.79 19.89
C ASN A 282 -4.45 -6.11 19.12
N GLN A 283 -4.85 -6.07 17.85
CA GLN A 283 -5.00 -7.27 17.04
C GLN A 283 -3.64 -7.92 16.74
N VAL A 284 -2.62 -7.16 16.36
CA VAL A 284 -1.27 -7.68 16.08
C VAL A 284 -0.66 -8.29 17.34
N ASN A 285 -0.75 -7.61 18.50
CA ASN A 285 -0.22 -8.12 19.76
C ASN A 285 -0.91 -9.43 20.22
N ASN A 286 -2.16 -9.65 19.78
CA ASN A 286 -2.89 -10.89 20.09
C ASN A 286 -2.61 -12.02 19.10
N MET A 287 -1.89 -11.78 18.01
CA MET A 287 -1.52 -12.85 17.07
C MET A 287 -0.57 -13.85 17.76
N ARG A 288 -0.68 -15.09 17.35
CA ARG A 288 0.10 -16.22 17.87
C ARG A 288 0.50 -17.13 16.72
N VAL A 289 1.63 -17.79 16.88
CA VAL A 289 2.02 -18.89 16.01
C VAL A 289 1.07 -20.06 16.23
N TYR A 290 0.67 -20.73 15.16
CA TYR A 290 -0.17 -21.92 15.24
C TYR A 290 0.50 -23.00 16.10
N SER A 291 -0.19 -23.42 17.14
CA SER A 291 0.27 -24.46 18.05
C SER A 291 -0.65 -25.69 17.97
N PRO A 292 -0.27 -26.73 17.20
CA PRO A 292 -1.05 -27.94 17.14
C PRO A 292 -1.08 -28.69 18.48
N ASN A 293 -2.02 -29.59 18.62
CA ASN A 293 -2.12 -30.43 19.82
C ASN A 293 -0.90 -31.34 19.99
N VAL A 294 -0.65 -31.78 21.22
CA VAL A 294 0.40 -32.76 21.51
C VAL A 294 0.09 -34.10 20.86
N CYS A 295 1.09 -34.75 20.28
CA CYS A 295 0.95 -36.08 19.70
C CYS A 295 0.47 -37.08 20.73
N GLY A 296 -0.60 -37.79 20.45
CA GLY A 296 -1.18 -38.78 21.38
C GLY A 296 -0.34 -40.05 21.50
N GLY A 297 0.18 -40.34 22.68
CA GLY A 297 0.94 -41.54 23.00
C GLY A 297 0.10 -42.82 23.18
N GLY A 298 -0.89 -43.11 22.31
CA GLY A 298 -1.74 -44.27 22.58
C GLY A 298 -2.79 -44.60 21.51
N GLY A 299 -2.39 -44.67 20.26
CA GLY A 299 -3.24 -45.22 19.18
C GLY A 299 -4.33 -44.34 18.61
N GLY A 300 -4.49 -43.10 19.07
CA GLY A 300 -5.31 -42.08 18.43
C GLY A 300 -4.39 -41.03 17.81
N HIS A 301 -4.18 -41.10 16.51
CA HIS A 301 -3.38 -40.10 15.82
C HIS A 301 -4.26 -38.90 15.48
N PRO A 302 -3.83 -37.65 15.81
CA PRO A 302 -4.56 -36.46 15.38
C PRO A 302 -4.57 -36.37 13.86
N ALA A 303 -5.61 -35.80 13.34
CA ALA A 303 -5.82 -35.66 11.89
C ALA A 303 -4.94 -34.55 11.28
N GLY A 304 -4.13 -33.85 12.01
CA GLY A 304 -3.23 -32.79 11.57
C GLY A 304 -1.85 -32.97 12.16
N PRO A 305 -0.95 -32.00 11.94
CA PRO A 305 0.35 -32.00 12.62
C PRO A 305 0.15 -31.98 14.14
N CYS A 306 1.08 -32.55 14.85
CA CYS A 306 1.07 -32.55 16.31
C CYS A 306 2.45 -32.29 16.86
N ARG A 307 2.49 -31.64 18.02
CA ARG A 307 3.75 -31.36 18.75
C ARG A 307 4.31 -32.62 19.39
N ASN A 308 5.56 -32.90 19.17
CA ASN A 308 6.23 -34.07 19.70
C ASN A 308 7.23 -33.70 20.80
N TYR A 309 7.31 -34.57 21.81
CA TYR A 309 8.23 -34.41 22.92
C TYR A 309 9.02 -35.69 23.12
N ASP A 310 10.26 -35.58 23.50
CA ASP A 310 11.10 -36.73 23.86
C ASP A 310 10.67 -37.37 25.16
N ALA A 311 11.35 -38.47 25.54
CA ALA A 311 11.09 -39.19 26.78
C ALA A 311 11.42 -38.35 28.05
N GLY A 312 12.19 -37.29 27.93
CA GLY A 312 12.51 -36.33 28.97
C GLY A 312 11.49 -35.19 29.11
N GLY A 313 10.58 -35.06 28.11
CA GLY A 313 9.58 -34.01 28.04
C GLY A 313 10.05 -32.76 27.31
N ALA A 314 11.20 -32.80 26.63
CA ALA A 314 11.67 -31.72 25.79
C ALA A 314 10.96 -31.75 24.42
N TYR A 315 10.59 -30.58 23.90
CA TYR A 315 10.02 -30.43 22.58
C TYR A 315 11.05 -30.82 21.50
N VAL A 316 10.63 -31.65 20.58
CA VAL A 316 11.50 -32.16 19.50
C VAL A 316 10.93 -31.91 18.11
N GLY A 317 9.93 -31.01 17.99
CA GLY A 317 9.33 -30.62 16.74
C GLY A 317 7.96 -31.23 16.48
N PHE A 318 7.55 -31.24 15.21
CA PHE A 318 6.26 -31.77 14.79
C PHE A 318 6.36 -33.19 14.28
N GLU A 319 5.31 -33.95 14.54
CA GLU A 319 5.08 -35.20 13.84
C GLU A 319 3.80 -35.10 13.00
N CYS A 320 3.74 -35.93 11.96
CA CYS A 320 2.58 -36.10 11.09
C CYS A 320 2.06 -37.53 11.21
N PRO A 321 1.39 -37.88 12.31
CA PRO A 321 1.07 -39.28 12.61
C PRO A 321 0.14 -39.93 11.59
N MET A 322 -0.82 -39.17 11.05
CA MET A 322 -1.78 -39.69 10.07
C MET A 322 -1.11 -40.03 8.74
N TYR A 323 -0.10 -39.27 8.35
CA TYR A 323 0.70 -39.60 7.16
C TYR A 323 1.45 -40.92 7.36
N ARG A 324 2.14 -41.09 8.48
CA ARG A 324 2.85 -42.35 8.80
C ARG A 324 1.90 -43.53 8.93
N TRP A 325 0.68 -43.29 9.41
CA TRP A 325 -0.25 -44.36 9.73
C TRP A 325 -1.11 -44.80 8.55
N ASN A 326 -1.64 -43.90 7.78
CA ASN A 326 -2.58 -44.19 6.68
C ASN A 326 -2.27 -43.48 5.37
N GLY A 327 -1.11 -42.81 5.28
CA GLY A 327 -0.73 -42.07 4.08
C GLY A 327 -1.55 -40.79 3.85
N ASP A 328 -2.08 -40.20 4.94
CA ASP A 328 -2.79 -38.93 4.86
C ASP A 328 -1.81 -37.76 4.99
N PRO A 329 -1.44 -37.18 3.95
CA PRO A 329 -0.39 -36.21 3.83
C PRO A 329 -0.80 -34.81 4.28
N SER A 330 -2.11 -34.52 4.37
CA SER A 330 -2.63 -33.27 4.90
C SER A 330 -2.17 -32.98 6.33
N SER A 331 -1.74 -34.02 7.03
CA SER A 331 -1.25 -33.89 8.41
C SER A 331 0.08 -33.14 8.56
N CYS A 332 0.77 -32.85 7.44
CA CYS A 332 2.13 -32.33 7.48
C CYS A 332 2.33 -30.96 6.87
N THR A 333 1.32 -30.40 6.21
CA THR A 333 1.45 -29.18 5.44
C THR A 333 0.97 -27.96 6.23
N THR A 334 1.79 -26.93 6.31
CA THR A 334 1.56 -25.84 7.27
C THR A 334 1.62 -24.43 6.67
N THR A 335 2.00 -24.26 5.40
CA THR A 335 2.23 -22.96 4.77
C THR A 335 1.31 -22.78 3.57
N ASN A 336 0.10 -22.24 3.81
CA ASN A 336 -0.94 -22.02 2.80
C ASN A 336 -0.92 -20.58 2.28
N ILE A 337 0.13 -20.21 1.54
CA ILE A 337 0.30 -18.87 0.97
C ILE A 337 -0.90 -18.50 0.08
N GLY A 338 -1.35 -19.41 -0.78
CA GLY A 338 -2.47 -19.16 -1.68
C GLY A 338 -3.78 -18.87 -0.95
N GLY A 339 -4.05 -19.59 0.15
CA GLY A 339 -5.20 -19.33 1.01
C GLY A 339 -5.17 -17.95 1.66
N GLY A 340 -4.00 -17.56 2.15
CA GLY A 340 -3.77 -16.23 2.71
C GLY A 340 -3.99 -15.12 1.69
N LEU A 341 -3.43 -15.23 0.50
CA LEU A 341 -3.62 -14.26 -0.60
C LEU A 341 -5.09 -14.19 -1.04
N SER A 342 -5.75 -15.35 -1.20
CA SER A 342 -7.16 -15.42 -1.56
C SER A 342 -8.04 -14.65 -0.58
N LEU A 343 -7.85 -14.89 0.72
CA LEU A 343 -8.63 -14.24 1.76
C LEU A 343 -8.33 -12.73 1.84
N GLY A 344 -7.04 -12.36 1.73
CA GLY A 344 -6.62 -10.96 1.69
C GLY A 344 -7.24 -10.19 0.53
N ALA A 345 -7.26 -10.77 -0.65
CA ALA A 345 -7.88 -10.18 -1.82
C ALA A 345 -9.42 -10.11 -1.71
N GLN A 346 -10.06 -11.14 -1.15
CA GLN A 346 -11.51 -11.13 -0.95
C GLN A 346 -11.98 -10.02 -0.01
N LEU A 347 -11.16 -9.59 0.94
CA LEU A 347 -11.50 -8.53 1.87
C LEU A 347 -11.82 -7.21 1.16
N PHE A 348 -11.14 -6.87 0.08
CA PHE A 348 -11.44 -5.69 -0.74
C PHE A 348 -12.85 -5.75 -1.35
N ASN A 349 -13.31 -6.94 -1.75
CA ASN A 349 -14.65 -7.11 -2.34
C ASN A 349 -15.78 -7.10 -1.31
N LEU A 350 -15.50 -7.42 -0.05
CA LEU A 350 -16.53 -7.43 1.00
C LEU A 350 -17.03 -6.03 1.33
N GLN A 351 -16.16 -5.04 1.28
CA GLN A 351 -16.47 -3.64 1.52
C GLN A 351 -15.63 -2.78 0.57
N PRO A 352 -15.97 -2.74 -0.72
CA PRO A 352 -15.17 -2.05 -1.72
C PRO A 352 -15.14 -0.54 -1.45
N LYS A 353 -13.99 0.07 -1.73
CA LYS A 353 -13.77 1.50 -1.69
C LYS A 353 -13.08 1.88 -3.00
N ASP A 354 -13.87 2.44 -3.93
CA ASP A 354 -13.48 2.65 -5.33
C ASP A 354 -12.33 3.66 -5.49
N ASP A 355 -12.13 4.52 -4.50
CA ASP A 355 -11.12 5.58 -4.46
C ASP A 355 -9.88 5.19 -3.65
N ALA A 356 -9.80 3.97 -3.12
CA ALA A 356 -8.65 3.48 -2.37
C ALA A 356 -7.67 2.71 -3.25
N LEU A 357 -6.38 2.90 -2.99
CA LEU A 357 -5.34 2.00 -3.49
C LEU A 357 -5.34 0.71 -2.67
N TRP A 358 -5.55 -0.41 -3.33
CA TRP A 358 -5.57 -1.73 -2.71
C TRP A 358 -4.16 -2.32 -2.67
N ILE A 359 -3.73 -2.74 -1.49
CA ILE A 359 -2.37 -3.22 -1.26
C ILE A 359 -2.41 -4.49 -0.43
N ILE A 360 -1.64 -5.48 -0.84
CA ILE A 360 -1.38 -6.69 -0.05
C ILE A 360 0.10 -6.74 0.29
N VAL A 361 0.42 -6.95 1.56
CA VAL A 361 1.77 -7.22 2.04
C VAL A 361 1.79 -8.64 2.58
N LEU A 362 2.44 -9.54 1.85
CA LEU A 362 2.61 -10.94 2.21
C LEU A 362 3.95 -11.14 2.91
N LEU A 363 3.94 -11.81 4.05
CA LEU A 363 5.15 -12.25 4.76
C LEU A 363 5.09 -13.74 5.05
N THR A 364 6.16 -14.46 4.74
CA THR A 364 6.34 -15.89 5.02
C THR A 364 7.81 -16.22 5.23
N ASP A 365 8.09 -17.21 6.04
CA ASP A 365 9.43 -17.79 6.25
C ASP A 365 9.66 -19.07 5.42
N GLY A 366 8.64 -19.58 4.73
CA GLY A 366 8.67 -20.86 4.04
C GLY A 366 8.24 -20.83 2.59
N ALA A 367 8.09 -22.01 2.04
CA ALA A 367 7.53 -22.25 0.72
C ALA A 367 6.09 -22.71 0.84
N ALA A 368 5.26 -22.42 -0.18
CA ALA A 368 3.89 -22.92 -0.23
C ALA A 368 3.89 -24.46 -0.27
N ASN A 369 3.23 -25.07 0.70
CA ASN A 369 3.10 -26.53 0.80
C ASN A 369 1.67 -26.97 1.17
N ALA A 370 0.73 -26.04 1.20
CA ALA A 370 -0.71 -26.29 1.43
C ALA A 370 -1.55 -25.42 0.50
N SER A 371 -2.76 -25.86 0.20
CA SER A 371 -3.77 -25.14 -0.56
C SER A 371 -5.15 -25.30 0.08
N ASN A 372 -6.16 -24.55 -0.37
CA ASN A 372 -7.52 -24.70 0.13
C ASN A 372 -8.19 -25.96 -0.41
N GLU A 373 -9.18 -26.48 0.33
CA GLU A 373 -9.91 -27.72 0.07
C GLU A 373 -10.57 -27.80 -1.32
N ASP A 374 -10.99 -26.68 -1.87
CA ASP A 374 -11.73 -26.59 -3.14
C ASP A 374 -10.91 -26.92 -4.40
N HIS A 375 -9.59 -27.14 -4.26
CA HIS A 375 -8.68 -27.47 -5.36
C HIS A 375 -8.43 -28.97 -5.55
N GLY A 376 -9.34 -29.81 -5.03
CA GLY A 376 -9.30 -31.25 -5.27
C GLY A 376 -8.39 -32.03 -4.33
N TYR A 377 -7.89 -31.38 -3.30
CA TYR A 377 -7.13 -31.98 -2.22
C TYR A 377 -7.90 -31.86 -0.92
N PRO A 378 -8.17 -32.97 -0.22
CA PRO A 378 -8.70 -32.86 1.11
C PRO A 378 -7.74 -32.02 1.97
N TYR A 379 -8.30 -30.96 2.56
CA TYR A 379 -7.58 -30.12 3.52
C TYR A 379 -6.36 -29.31 2.97
N GLY A 380 -6.39 -28.96 1.70
CA GLY A 380 -5.37 -28.12 1.09
C GLY A 380 -4.00 -28.79 0.96
N TYR A 381 -3.99 -30.00 0.58
CA TYR A 381 -2.87 -30.89 0.67
C TYR A 381 -2.15 -31.11 -0.67
N CYS A 382 -0.83 -31.27 -0.56
CA CYS A 382 0.07 -31.65 -1.63
C CYS A 382 0.46 -33.15 -1.53
N PRO A 383 -0.03 -34.07 -2.33
CA PRO A 383 0.40 -35.47 -2.29
C PRO A 383 1.82 -35.61 -2.83
N GLY A 384 2.75 -36.12 -2.02
CA GLY A 384 4.09 -36.42 -2.47
C GLY A 384 4.17 -37.55 -3.48
N SER A 385 5.33 -37.70 -4.08
CA SER A 385 5.64 -38.86 -4.87
C SER A 385 5.61 -40.13 -4.02
N GLU A 386 5.08 -41.22 -4.56
CA GLU A 386 5.04 -42.51 -3.88
C GLU A 386 6.38 -42.85 -3.22
N GLY A 387 6.41 -42.88 -1.88
CA GLY A 387 7.54 -43.37 -1.09
C GLY A 387 8.45 -42.33 -0.46
N ALA A 388 8.25 -41.05 -0.63
CA ALA A 388 8.96 -39.99 0.10
C ALA A 388 8.02 -39.30 1.11
N PRO A 389 8.49 -39.00 2.32
CA PRO A 389 7.76 -38.16 3.24
C PRO A 389 7.61 -36.77 2.63
N ASP A 390 6.41 -36.31 2.45
CA ASP A 390 6.09 -35.11 1.66
C ASP A 390 6.53 -33.81 2.30
N TRP A 391 6.78 -33.81 3.61
CA TRP A 391 7.37 -32.68 4.30
C TRP A 391 8.84 -32.40 3.96
N VAL A 392 9.52 -33.31 3.26
CA VAL A 392 10.88 -33.12 2.73
C VAL A 392 10.83 -32.38 1.39
N ASN A 393 9.66 -32.27 0.79
CA ASN A 393 9.46 -31.73 -0.54
C ASN A 393 8.24 -30.84 -0.60
N PRO A 394 8.39 -29.54 -0.40
CA PRO A 394 7.28 -28.60 -0.31
C PRO A 394 6.49 -28.44 -1.61
N PHE A 395 7.04 -28.84 -2.76
CA PHE A 395 6.34 -28.82 -4.05
C PHE A 395 5.91 -30.24 -4.42
N CYS A 396 4.72 -30.50 -4.25
CA CYS A 396 4.18 -31.79 -3.96
C CYS A 396 3.99 -32.68 -5.16
N ARG A 397 3.75 -32.13 -6.34
CA ARG A 397 3.44 -32.95 -7.51
C ARG A 397 4.50 -32.92 -8.58
N ASP A 398 4.97 -31.78 -8.96
CA ASP A 398 6.02 -31.71 -9.99
C ASP A 398 7.38 -31.30 -9.46
N ASN A 399 7.47 -30.81 -8.25
CA ASN A 399 8.73 -30.45 -7.61
C ASN A 399 9.48 -29.29 -8.29
N LEU A 400 8.80 -28.51 -9.10
CA LEU A 400 9.38 -27.48 -9.95
C LEU A 400 8.60 -26.17 -9.83
N VAL A 401 8.98 -25.31 -8.91
CA VAL A 401 8.36 -24.01 -8.67
C VAL A 401 8.23 -23.11 -9.91
N ARG A 402 8.98 -23.36 -10.96
CA ARG A 402 8.88 -22.56 -12.21
C ARG A 402 7.80 -23.04 -13.16
N THR A 403 7.35 -24.29 -13.02
CA THR A 403 6.39 -24.91 -13.92
C THR A 403 4.99 -24.59 -13.41
N ARG A 404 4.32 -23.67 -14.06
CA ARG A 404 2.95 -23.34 -13.71
C ARG A 404 2.01 -24.33 -14.36
N ASN A 405 1.27 -25.05 -13.55
CA ASN A 405 0.19 -25.92 -13.97
C ASN A 405 -1.17 -25.22 -13.77
N ASN A 406 -2.16 -25.56 -14.58
CA ASN A 406 -3.51 -25.06 -14.37
C ASN A 406 -4.30 -26.03 -13.48
N SER A 407 -5.39 -25.57 -12.88
CA SER A 407 -6.23 -26.32 -11.94
C SER A 407 -6.82 -27.63 -12.48
N SER A 408 -6.79 -27.85 -13.80
CA SER A 408 -7.19 -29.11 -14.43
C SER A 408 -6.05 -30.11 -14.59
N SER A 409 -4.82 -29.72 -14.34
CA SER A 409 -3.63 -30.57 -14.42
C SER A 409 -3.55 -31.50 -13.20
N GLY A 410 -3.15 -32.75 -13.43
CA GLY A 410 -2.79 -33.66 -12.36
C GLY A 410 -1.51 -33.25 -11.61
N LEU A 411 -0.80 -32.23 -12.08
CA LEU A 411 0.41 -31.68 -11.47
C LEU A 411 0.16 -30.33 -10.76
N TYR A 412 -1.10 -29.86 -10.72
CA TYR A 412 -1.48 -28.66 -9.99
C TYR A 412 -1.27 -28.83 -8.48
N ASP A 413 -0.57 -27.92 -7.84
CA ASP A 413 -0.22 -28.02 -6.43
C ASP A 413 -0.18 -26.66 -5.71
N ALA A 414 0.48 -26.59 -4.56
CA ALA A 414 0.39 -25.45 -3.65
C ALA A 414 0.99 -24.17 -4.23
N ASP A 415 2.08 -24.24 -4.99
CA ASP A 415 2.67 -23.04 -5.58
C ASP A 415 1.89 -22.55 -6.80
N ASP A 416 1.29 -23.47 -7.58
CA ASP A 416 0.37 -23.11 -8.65
C ASP A 416 -0.86 -22.38 -8.11
N TYR A 417 -1.44 -22.91 -7.00
CA TYR A 417 -2.55 -22.27 -6.31
C TYR A 417 -2.18 -20.88 -5.80
N ALA A 418 -1.00 -20.73 -5.19
CA ALA A 418 -0.53 -19.43 -4.72
C ALA A 418 -0.35 -18.41 -5.86
N ARG A 419 0.09 -18.85 -7.04
CA ARG A 419 0.16 -18.00 -8.24
C ARG A 419 -1.21 -17.61 -8.75
N ASP A 420 -2.14 -18.55 -8.81
CA ASP A 420 -3.52 -18.26 -9.22
C ASP A 420 -4.17 -17.23 -8.30
N MET A 421 -3.89 -17.30 -7.00
CA MET A 421 -4.41 -16.32 -6.03
C MET A 421 -3.69 -14.97 -6.11
N ALA A 422 -2.41 -14.95 -6.46
CA ALA A 422 -1.69 -13.71 -6.76
C ALA A 422 -2.25 -13.02 -8.01
N ASP A 423 -2.53 -13.76 -9.07
CA ASP A 423 -3.18 -13.26 -10.29
C ASP A 423 -4.59 -12.71 -9.98
N PHE A 424 -5.37 -13.46 -9.18
CA PHE A 424 -6.69 -13.01 -8.74
C PHE A 424 -6.62 -11.68 -7.98
N ALA A 425 -5.59 -11.48 -7.17
CA ALA A 425 -5.42 -10.22 -6.43
C ALA A 425 -4.93 -9.08 -7.31
N ALA A 426 -3.92 -9.32 -8.18
CA ALA A 426 -3.14 -8.25 -8.80
C ALA A 426 -3.41 -8.00 -10.27
N CYS A 427 -3.81 -9.01 -11.06
CA CYS A 427 -4.06 -8.81 -12.49
C CYS A 427 -5.14 -7.75 -12.72
N SER A 428 -5.00 -6.99 -13.82
CA SER A 428 -5.96 -5.92 -14.14
C SER A 428 -7.39 -6.46 -14.29
N PRO A 429 -8.39 -5.83 -13.68
CA PRO A 429 -9.79 -6.25 -13.82
C PRO A 429 -10.37 -5.99 -15.20
N LEU A 430 -9.86 -4.96 -15.92
CA LEU A 430 -10.41 -4.53 -17.21
C LEU A 430 -9.65 -5.09 -18.41
N SER A 431 -8.36 -5.29 -18.28
CA SER A 431 -7.47 -5.74 -19.36
C SER A 431 -6.35 -6.60 -18.75
N PRO A 432 -6.66 -7.85 -18.35
CA PRO A 432 -5.63 -8.72 -17.80
C PRO A 432 -4.52 -8.96 -18.83
N ALA A 433 -3.28 -8.95 -18.37
CA ALA A 433 -2.13 -9.27 -19.21
C ALA A 433 -2.21 -10.72 -19.72
N ALA A 434 -1.52 -11.01 -20.82
CA ALA A 434 -1.56 -12.34 -21.46
C ALA A 434 -1.04 -13.48 -20.57
N GLY A 435 -0.24 -13.14 -19.54
CA GLY A 435 0.26 -14.08 -18.53
C GLY A 435 -0.70 -14.37 -17.38
N CYS A 436 -1.75 -13.56 -17.22
CA CYS A 436 -2.75 -13.73 -16.17
C CYS A 436 -3.72 -14.85 -16.51
N ASN A 437 -3.99 -15.75 -15.57
CA ASN A 437 -4.99 -16.82 -15.77
C ASN A 437 -6.42 -16.29 -15.80
N SER A 438 -6.69 -15.17 -15.12
CA SER A 438 -8.01 -14.55 -15.03
C SER A 438 -7.88 -13.05 -14.83
N ALA A 439 -8.99 -12.32 -14.98
CA ALA A 439 -9.09 -10.95 -14.51
C ALA A 439 -8.96 -10.93 -12.99
N GLY A 440 -8.11 -10.07 -12.48
CA GLY A 440 -7.88 -9.87 -11.06
C GLY A 440 -8.57 -8.62 -10.53
N GLN A 441 -8.05 -8.09 -9.43
CA GLN A 441 -8.60 -6.92 -8.74
C GLN A 441 -7.75 -5.65 -8.92
N GLY A 442 -6.53 -5.80 -9.47
CA GLY A 442 -5.60 -4.68 -9.66
C GLY A 442 -4.93 -4.21 -8.36
N ALA A 443 -4.87 -5.06 -7.34
CA ALA A 443 -4.17 -4.74 -6.11
C ALA A 443 -2.65 -4.77 -6.30
N VAL A 444 -1.95 -3.91 -5.59
CA VAL A 444 -0.47 -3.94 -5.52
C VAL A 444 -0.05 -4.98 -4.49
N LEU A 445 0.81 -5.92 -4.87
CA LEU A 445 1.33 -6.92 -3.95
C LEU A 445 2.80 -6.67 -3.64
N PHE A 446 3.12 -6.71 -2.36
CA PHE A 446 4.50 -6.82 -1.86
C PHE A 446 4.68 -8.19 -1.22
N SER A 447 5.82 -8.81 -1.44
CA SER A 447 6.16 -10.10 -0.84
C SER A 447 7.47 -10.02 -0.08
N ILE A 448 7.46 -10.58 1.13
CA ILE A 448 8.59 -10.61 2.05
C ILE A 448 8.92 -12.06 2.36
N GLY A 449 10.13 -12.49 2.00
CA GLY A 449 10.68 -13.78 2.43
C GLY A 449 11.58 -13.59 3.64
N LEU A 450 11.31 -14.34 4.72
CA LEU A 450 12.04 -14.27 5.97
C LEU A 450 12.90 -15.53 6.18
N GLY A 451 14.18 -15.32 6.50
CA GLY A 451 15.09 -16.39 6.89
C GLY A 451 15.52 -17.36 5.78
N GLY A 452 16.20 -18.39 6.19
CA GLY A 452 16.82 -19.35 5.27
C GLY A 452 15.87 -20.33 4.61
N GLN A 453 14.73 -20.62 5.19
CA GLN A 453 13.80 -21.64 4.68
C GLN A 453 13.22 -21.28 3.32
N VAL A 454 12.92 -19.99 3.04
CA VAL A 454 12.50 -19.53 1.71
C VAL A 454 13.55 -19.77 0.62
N LEU A 455 14.80 -20.00 1.01
CA LEU A 455 15.93 -20.25 0.11
C LEU A 455 16.19 -21.74 -0.13
N SER A 456 15.45 -22.65 0.50
CA SER A 456 15.59 -24.09 0.32
C SER A 456 15.50 -24.44 -1.18
N PRO A 457 16.44 -25.26 -1.69
CA PRO A 457 16.55 -25.50 -3.13
C PRO A 457 15.52 -26.54 -3.61
N ASP A 458 14.98 -26.32 -4.81
CA ASP A 458 14.22 -27.31 -5.58
C ASP A 458 15.15 -28.36 -6.20
N SER A 459 14.58 -29.33 -6.93
CA SER A 459 15.34 -30.35 -7.62
C SER A 459 16.31 -29.80 -8.69
N GLU A 460 16.14 -28.56 -9.11
CA GLU A 460 17.04 -27.83 -10.03
C GLU A 460 17.99 -26.87 -9.31
N GLY A 461 18.01 -26.86 -7.99
CA GLY A 461 18.84 -25.99 -7.15
C GLY A 461 18.36 -24.54 -7.07
N ARG A 462 17.07 -24.27 -7.28
CA ARG A 462 16.46 -22.94 -7.13
C ARG A 462 15.82 -22.79 -5.77
N ALA A 463 15.88 -21.61 -5.23
CA ALA A 463 15.19 -21.28 -3.99
C ALA A 463 13.67 -21.36 -4.19
N TYR A 464 13.02 -22.27 -3.54
CA TYR A 464 11.58 -22.53 -3.63
C TYR A 464 10.73 -21.31 -3.31
N GLY A 465 10.74 -20.92 -2.05
CA GLY A 465 9.91 -19.84 -1.54
C GLY A 465 10.21 -18.52 -2.24
N ALA A 466 11.51 -18.18 -2.39
CA ALA A 466 11.93 -16.96 -3.05
C ALA A 466 11.48 -16.89 -4.52
N SER A 467 11.45 -18.02 -5.26
CA SER A 467 10.98 -18.04 -6.65
C SER A 467 9.48 -17.76 -6.76
N LEU A 468 8.68 -18.32 -5.85
CA LEU A 468 7.25 -18.04 -5.77
C LEU A 468 6.98 -16.59 -5.34
N LEU A 469 7.69 -16.12 -4.30
CA LEU A 469 7.53 -14.74 -3.81
C LEU A 469 7.91 -13.70 -4.87
N ARG A 470 8.92 -13.96 -5.68
CA ARG A 470 9.27 -13.11 -6.82
C ARG A 470 8.19 -13.07 -7.89
N TYR A 471 7.55 -14.21 -8.18
CA TYR A 471 6.40 -14.24 -9.07
C TYR A 471 5.23 -13.38 -8.51
N ILE A 472 4.91 -13.55 -7.22
CA ILE A 472 3.87 -12.76 -6.54
C ILE A 472 4.18 -11.26 -6.62
N ALA A 473 5.45 -10.89 -6.38
CA ALA A 473 5.91 -9.51 -6.49
C ALA A 473 5.84 -8.96 -7.92
N ALA A 474 6.17 -9.77 -8.92
CA ALA A 474 6.15 -9.37 -10.33
C ALA A 474 4.73 -9.06 -10.78
N VAL A 475 3.76 -9.96 -10.57
CA VAL A 475 2.36 -9.70 -10.89
C VAL A 475 1.80 -8.55 -10.04
N GLY A 476 2.27 -8.41 -8.80
CA GLY A 476 1.85 -7.36 -7.87
C GLY A 476 2.39 -5.96 -8.19
N ASP A 477 3.37 -5.82 -9.06
CA ASP A 477 3.95 -4.52 -9.40
C ASP A 477 3.09 -3.75 -10.41
N ASP A 478 2.71 -4.39 -11.51
CA ASP A 478 1.97 -3.76 -12.60
C ASP A 478 0.79 -4.59 -13.15
N GLY A 479 0.49 -5.73 -12.52
CA GLY A 479 -0.58 -6.63 -12.95
C GLY A 479 -0.20 -7.53 -14.14
N ASP A 480 1.09 -7.61 -14.49
CA ASP A 480 1.59 -8.45 -15.57
C ASP A 480 2.71 -9.39 -15.08
N PRO A 481 2.45 -10.70 -14.95
CA PRO A 481 3.47 -11.64 -14.51
C PRO A 481 4.64 -11.81 -15.49
N ALA A 482 4.55 -11.26 -16.71
CA ALA A 482 5.63 -11.31 -17.69
C ALA A 482 6.67 -10.20 -17.50
N THR A 483 6.34 -9.13 -16.78
CA THR A 483 7.24 -8.02 -16.46
C THR A 483 7.95 -8.25 -15.12
N ASP A 484 8.89 -9.20 -15.10
CA ASP A 484 9.62 -9.55 -13.89
C ASP A 484 10.88 -8.68 -13.71
N LEU A 485 10.82 -7.68 -12.82
CA LEU A 485 11.96 -6.85 -12.44
C LEU A 485 13.08 -7.66 -11.76
N CYS A 486 12.78 -8.85 -11.25
CA CYS A 486 13.73 -9.75 -10.62
C CYS A 486 14.47 -10.65 -11.61
N ALA A 487 14.03 -10.74 -12.87
CA ALA A 487 14.62 -11.64 -13.88
C ALA A 487 16.12 -11.42 -14.11
N SER A 488 16.59 -10.17 -13.94
CA SER A 488 18.01 -9.83 -14.07
C SER A 488 18.82 -9.96 -12.77
N VAL A 489 18.17 -10.33 -11.66
CA VAL A 489 18.75 -10.40 -10.31
C VAL A 489 18.80 -11.87 -9.87
N PRO A 490 19.91 -12.60 -10.14
CA PRO A 490 19.98 -14.05 -9.88
C PRO A 490 20.00 -14.41 -8.39
N ASN A 491 20.53 -13.53 -7.52
CA ASN A 491 20.63 -13.81 -6.09
C ASN A 491 19.27 -13.63 -5.40
N PRO A 492 18.65 -14.69 -4.84
CA PRO A 492 17.35 -14.63 -4.20
C PRO A 492 17.32 -13.77 -2.92
N ARG A 493 18.47 -13.45 -2.33
CA ARG A 493 18.58 -12.55 -1.17
C ARG A 493 18.53 -11.06 -1.55
N THR A 494 18.56 -10.72 -2.83
CA THR A 494 18.57 -9.32 -3.29
C THR A 494 17.15 -8.81 -3.56
N TRP A 495 16.82 -7.68 -2.99
CA TRP A 495 15.55 -6.98 -3.24
C TRP A 495 15.41 -6.57 -4.70
N CYS A 496 14.25 -6.77 -5.25
CA CYS A 496 13.95 -6.43 -6.65
C CYS A 496 12.44 -6.23 -6.85
N GLY A 497 12.04 -5.17 -7.55
CA GLY A 497 10.62 -4.85 -7.68
C GLY A 497 9.94 -4.77 -6.31
N ASN A 498 8.83 -5.45 -6.15
CA ASN A 498 8.08 -5.56 -4.90
C ASN A 498 8.47 -6.78 -4.04
N TYR A 499 9.54 -7.47 -4.41
CA TYR A 499 10.09 -8.59 -3.63
C TYR A 499 11.16 -8.12 -2.66
N TYR A 500 11.05 -8.56 -1.41
CA TYR A 500 12.00 -8.33 -0.33
C TYR A 500 12.45 -9.66 0.28
N PHE A 501 13.69 -9.66 0.73
CA PHE A 501 14.23 -10.72 1.55
C PHE A 501 14.80 -10.12 2.83
N SER A 502 14.45 -10.71 3.97
CA SER A 502 15.04 -10.41 5.28
C SER A 502 15.72 -11.65 5.80
N PRO A 503 17.02 -11.64 6.06
CA PRO A 503 17.72 -12.80 6.63
C PRO A 503 17.28 -13.09 8.06
N THR A 504 16.91 -12.06 8.81
CA THR A 504 16.52 -12.12 10.23
C THR A 504 15.30 -11.27 10.51
N GLY A 505 14.62 -11.52 11.62
CA GLY A 505 13.51 -10.70 12.11
C GLY A 505 13.92 -9.25 12.33
N SER A 506 15.12 -9.01 12.86
CA SER A 506 15.63 -7.67 13.17
C SER A 506 15.78 -6.72 11.96
N GLN A 507 15.84 -7.26 10.74
CA GLN A 507 15.92 -6.45 9.51
C GLN A 507 14.55 -6.12 8.89
N LEU A 508 13.46 -6.68 9.41
CA LEU A 508 12.10 -6.47 8.88
C LEU A 508 11.65 -5.01 8.96
N ASP A 509 12.04 -4.29 9.99
CA ASP A 509 11.72 -2.86 10.12
C ASP A 509 12.12 -2.06 8.88
N ARG A 510 13.34 -2.33 8.37
CA ARG A 510 13.84 -1.67 7.16
C ARG A 510 13.05 -2.07 5.91
N VAL A 511 12.62 -3.32 5.82
CA VAL A 511 11.78 -3.81 4.72
C VAL A 511 10.43 -3.08 4.73
N PHE A 512 9.75 -3.06 5.85
CA PHE A 512 8.47 -2.38 5.99
C PHE A 512 8.58 -0.86 5.79
N GLU A 513 9.68 -0.25 6.20
CA GLU A 513 9.97 1.15 5.94
C GLU A 513 10.08 1.47 4.44
N ASP A 514 10.78 0.62 3.66
CA ASP A 514 10.88 0.77 2.22
C ASP A 514 9.53 0.54 1.53
N ILE A 515 8.77 -0.47 1.95
CA ILE A 515 7.42 -0.73 1.45
C ILE A 515 6.51 0.48 1.67
N ALA A 516 6.45 1.02 2.89
CA ALA A 516 5.67 2.21 3.19
C ALA A 516 6.07 3.39 2.29
N SER A 517 7.38 3.62 2.11
CA SER A 517 7.88 4.68 1.22
C SER A 517 7.44 4.49 -0.24
N ARG A 518 7.45 3.25 -0.75
CA ARG A 518 7.01 2.95 -2.12
C ARG A 518 5.52 3.11 -2.31
N ILE A 519 4.71 2.70 -1.33
CA ILE A 519 3.26 2.92 -1.35
C ILE A 519 2.97 4.40 -1.54
N PHE A 520 3.59 5.26 -0.73
CA PHE A 520 3.39 6.70 -0.82
C PHE A 520 3.94 7.32 -2.12
N THR A 521 5.00 6.76 -2.69
CA THR A 521 5.53 7.24 -3.98
C THR A 521 4.57 6.92 -5.13
N ARG A 522 3.90 5.76 -5.10
CA ARG A 522 2.87 5.40 -6.10
C ARG A 522 1.63 6.30 -6.04
N LEU A 523 1.25 6.75 -4.85
CA LEU A 523 0.14 7.70 -4.68
C LEU A 523 0.46 9.08 -5.26
N ALA A 524 1.74 9.42 -5.41
CA ALA A 524 2.18 10.71 -5.95
C ALA A 524 2.31 10.73 -7.48
N GLN A 525 2.16 9.60 -8.16
CA GLN A 525 2.19 9.46 -9.62
C GLN A 525 0.79 9.44 -10.22
#